data_2ef0d9a5be1753d5c2c2bf192543819b
#
_entry.id   2ef0d9a5be1753d5c2c2bf192543819b
#
_cell.length_a   1.000
_cell.length_b   1.000
_cell.length_c   1.000
_cell.angle_alpha   90.00
_cell.angle_beta   90.00
_cell.angle_gamma   90.00
#
_symmetry.space_group_name_H-M   'P 1'
#
loop_
_entity.id
_entity.type
_entity.pdbx_description
1 polymer ?
#
loop_
_entity_poly.entity_id
_entity_poly.type
_entity_poly.pdbx_seq_one_letter_code
_entity_poly.pdbx_strand_id
1 'polypeptide(L)'
;MEQFQEKVNELFAKHETLLSRKNIPLEDGNGIFTRYQHPVLTAAHTPIFWRYDLNEKTNPYLMERIGMNATMNSGAIKWNGKYILMVRVEGSDRKSFFAVAESPNGVDNFRFWDYPVTMPDDLVPATNIYDMRLTAHEDGWVYGIFCAERHDPNAAPGDLSSATATAAIARTKDLKNWERLPDLKTKSQQRNVVLHPEFVNGKYALYTRPQDGFIDAGSGGGIGWALIDDITHAEVKEETII
;
A
#
# COMPACT_ATOMS: atom_id res chain seq x y z
N MET A 1 18.62 13.27 -32.22
CA MET A 1 17.63 12.15 -32.28
C MET A 1 18.29 10.82 -32.01
N GLU A 2 19.30 10.38 -32.75
CA GLU A 2 19.96 9.08 -32.58
C GLU A 2 20.51 8.89 -31.15
N GLN A 3 21.27 9.87 -30.65
CA GLN A 3 21.86 9.83 -29.32
C GLN A 3 20.82 9.86 -28.17
N PHE A 4 19.67 10.52 -28.33
CA PHE A 4 18.61 10.52 -27.34
C PHE A 4 17.94 9.13 -27.30
N GLN A 5 17.64 8.55 -28.45
CA GLN A 5 17.06 7.21 -28.56
C GLN A 5 17.97 6.12 -27.96
N GLU A 6 19.28 6.24 -28.13
CA GLU A 6 20.25 5.35 -27.49
C GLU A 6 20.14 5.42 -25.97
N LYS A 7 20.09 6.63 -25.39
CA LYS A 7 19.90 6.81 -23.93
C LYS A 7 18.58 6.22 -23.42
N VAL A 8 17.50 6.39 -24.19
CA VAL A 8 16.19 5.78 -23.86
C VAL A 8 16.30 4.25 -23.87
N ASN A 9 16.92 3.68 -24.90
CA ASN A 9 17.10 2.22 -25.00
C ASN A 9 17.96 1.66 -23.84
N GLU A 10 19.04 2.36 -23.48
CA GLU A 10 19.86 2.00 -22.31
C GLU A 10 19.05 2.05 -20.99
N LEU A 11 18.22 3.09 -20.83
CA LEU A 11 17.36 3.22 -19.63
C LEU A 11 16.41 2.04 -19.50
N PHE A 12 15.74 1.65 -20.59
CA PHE A 12 14.87 0.48 -20.61
C PHE A 12 15.63 -0.83 -20.38
N ALA A 13 16.78 -1.01 -20.99
CA ALA A 13 17.61 -2.21 -20.78
C ALA A 13 18.08 -2.35 -19.33
N LYS A 14 18.52 -1.27 -18.70
CA LYS A 14 18.88 -1.25 -17.28
C LYS A 14 17.69 -1.57 -16.39
N HIS A 15 16.53 -1.01 -16.69
CA HIS A 15 15.30 -1.26 -15.94
C HIS A 15 14.87 -2.72 -16.07
N GLU A 16 14.89 -3.29 -17.28
CA GLU A 16 14.54 -4.71 -17.50
C GLU A 16 15.53 -5.65 -16.77
N THR A 17 16.81 -5.32 -16.74
CA THR A 17 17.81 -6.05 -15.96
C THR A 17 17.48 -6.04 -14.46
N LEU A 18 17.00 -4.91 -13.94
CA LEU A 18 16.56 -4.80 -12.55
C LEU A 18 15.32 -5.66 -12.29
N LEU A 19 14.30 -5.56 -13.16
CA LEU A 19 13.02 -6.27 -12.99
C LEU A 19 13.18 -7.80 -13.11
N SER A 20 14.10 -8.27 -13.93
CA SER A 20 14.34 -9.70 -14.17
C SER A 20 15.41 -10.30 -13.25
N ARG A 21 16.00 -9.49 -12.34
CA ARG A 21 17.04 -9.96 -11.44
C ARG A 21 16.54 -11.07 -10.52
N LYS A 22 17.25 -12.21 -10.52
CA LYS A 22 16.94 -13.32 -9.63
C LYS A 22 17.25 -12.97 -8.18
N ASN A 23 16.35 -13.39 -7.29
CA ASN A 23 16.50 -13.19 -5.86
C ASN A 23 16.92 -14.50 -5.20
N ILE A 24 18.12 -14.51 -4.64
CA ILE A 24 18.76 -15.70 -4.09
C ILE A 24 18.49 -15.75 -2.58
N PRO A 25 18.06 -16.91 -2.04
CA PRO A 25 17.89 -17.06 -0.61
C PRO A 25 19.26 -16.94 0.12
N LEU A 26 19.25 -16.30 1.27
CA LEU A 26 20.40 -16.25 2.16
C LEU A 26 20.41 -17.49 3.06
N GLU A 27 21.62 -17.90 3.49
CA GLU A 27 21.82 -19.08 4.33
C GLU A 27 21.49 -18.83 5.82
N ASP A 28 21.18 -17.57 6.19
CA ASP A 28 20.91 -17.15 7.57
C ASP A 28 19.45 -17.39 8.04
N GLY A 29 18.75 -18.27 7.38
CA GLY A 29 17.38 -18.66 7.73
C GLY A 29 17.30 -19.36 9.09
N ASN A 30 16.17 -19.17 9.79
CA ASN A 30 15.92 -19.81 11.10
C ASN A 30 14.94 -20.99 11.04
N GLY A 31 14.62 -21.47 9.82
CA GLY A 31 13.67 -22.55 9.59
C GLY A 31 12.20 -22.11 9.58
N ILE A 32 11.87 -20.87 9.97
CA ILE A 32 10.53 -20.31 10.00
C ILE A 32 10.28 -19.45 8.76
N PHE A 33 11.28 -18.68 8.34
CA PHE A 33 11.24 -17.83 7.14
C PHE A 33 12.54 -17.90 6.36
N THR A 34 12.46 -17.56 5.08
CA THR A 34 13.62 -17.41 4.20
C THR A 34 13.86 -15.94 3.92
N ARG A 35 15.08 -15.47 4.14
CA ARG A 35 15.52 -14.15 3.70
C ARG A 35 16.14 -14.24 2.32
N TYR A 36 15.99 -13.17 1.56
CA TYR A 36 16.53 -13.07 0.21
C TYR A 36 17.53 -11.91 0.12
N GLN A 37 18.43 -12.00 -0.86
CA GLN A 37 19.52 -11.05 -1.04
C GLN A 37 19.07 -9.62 -1.34
N HIS A 38 17.94 -9.48 -2.04
CA HIS A 38 17.44 -8.20 -2.50
C HIS A 38 16.02 -7.94 -2.03
N PRO A 39 15.63 -6.68 -1.78
CA PRO A 39 14.22 -6.34 -1.66
C PRO A 39 13.50 -6.64 -2.98
N VAL A 40 12.26 -7.12 -2.90
CA VAL A 40 11.47 -7.49 -4.09
C VAL A 40 11.09 -6.28 -4.95
N LEU A 41 10.94 -5.11 -4.32
CA LEU A 41 10.65 -3.83 -4.96
C LEU A 41 11.42 -2.69 -4.29
N THR A 42 11.83 -1.74 -5.12
CA THR A 42 12.37 -0.45 -4.70
C THR A 42 11.76 0.64 -5.59
N ALA A 43 11.99 1.90 -5.28
CA ALA A 43 11.56 3.03 -6.12
C ALA A 43 12.02 2.88 -7.58
N ALA A 44 13.20 2.28 -7.81
CA ALA A 44 13.72 2.06 -9.16
C ALA A 44 12.92 1.05 -9.99
N HIS A 45 12.09 0.19 -9.37
CA HIS A 45 11.22 -0.75 -10.06
C HIS A 45 9.94 -0.10 -10.59
N THR A 46 9.62 1.14 -10.20
CA THR A 46 8.44 1.84 -10.73
C THR A 46 8.58 2.06 -12.23
N PRO A 47 7.48 2.05 -13.00
CA PRO A 47 7.52 2.22 -14.45
C PRO A 47 8.32 3.45 -14.88
N ILE A 48 9.12 3.30 -15.90
CA ILE A 48 9.97 4.40 -16.42
C ILE A 48 9.13 5.64 -16.75
N PHE A 49 7.98 5.43 -17.40
CA PHE A 49 7.12 6.52 -17.85
C PHE A 49 6.38 7.25 -16.68
N TRP A 50 6.43 6.73 -15.46
CA TRP A 50 6.00 7.50 -14.28
C TRP A 50 7.04 8.55 -13.88
N ARG A 51 8.30 8.29 -14.19
CA ARG A 51 9.45 9.08 -13.71
C ARG A 51 10.06 9.98 -14.77
N TYR A 52 10.04 9.53 -16.02
CA TYR A 52 10.69 10.19 -17.13
C TYR A 52 9.69 10.67 -18.18
N ASP A 53 9.85 11.90 -18.63
CA ASP A 53 9.30 12.35 -19.90
C ASP A 53 10.23 11.84 -21.00
N LEU A 54 9.74 10.95 -21.85
CA LEU A 54 10.49 10.31 -22.93
C LEU A 54 10.46 11.11 -24.24
N ASN A 55 10.05 12.37 -24.19
CA ASN A 55 10.01 13.25 -25.35
C ASN A 55 11.27 14.13 -25.39
N GLU A 56 12.11 13.96 -26.42
CA GLU A 56 13.35 14.73 -26.60
C GLU A 56 13.12 16.25 -26.61
N LYS A 57 11.99 16.72 -27.14
CA LYS A 57 11.69 18.17 -27.22
C LYS A 57 11.46 18.80 -25.86
N THR A 58 10.88 18.05 -24.92
CA THR A 58 10.54 18.53 -23.58
C THR A 58 11.54 18.08 -22.51
N ASN A 59 12.32 17.02 -22.77
CA ASN A 59 13.34 16.46 -21.89
C ASN A 59 14.62 16.05 -22.65
N PRO A 60 15.34 16.97 -23.29
CA PRO A 60 16.45 16.66 -24.20
C PRO A 60 17.63 15.94 -23.50
N TYR A 61 17.76 16.08 -22.20
CA TYR A 61 18.82 15.44 -21.40
C TYR A 61 18.39 14.11 -20.76
N LEU A 62 17.13 13.68 -20.98
CA LEU A 62 16.52 12.48 -20.37
C LEU A 62 16.65 12.50 -18.84
N MET A 63 16.29 13.63 -18.23
CA MET A 63 16.29 13.78 -16.78
C MET A 63 15.07 13.10 -16.16
N GLU A 64 15.25 12.47 -15.01
CA GLU A 64 14.13 12.02 -14.19
C GLU A 64 13.33 13.25 -13.71
N ARG A 65 12.04 13.30 -14.02
CA ARG A 65 11.19 14.48 -13.80
C ARG A 65 10.35 14.37 -12.53
N ILE A 66 9.97 13.16 -12.17
CA ILE A 66 9.18 12.87 -10.98
C ILE A 66 9.95 11.87 -10.12
N GLY A 67 10.45 12.33 -8.97
CA GLY A 67 11.16 11.47 -8.04
C GLY A 67 10.19 10.54 -7.30
N MET A 68 10.49 9.23 -7.31
CA MET A 68 9.89 8.27 -6.40
C MET A 68 10.82 8.12 -5.22
N ASN A 69 10.32 8.50 -4.01
CA ASN A 69 11.13 8.45 -2.81
C ASN A 69 11.29 7.01 -2.31
N ALA A 70 10.18 6.28 -2.20
CA ALA A 70 10.20 4.92 -1.68
C ALA A 70 9.02 4.07 -2.18
N THR A 71 9.21 2.75 -2.10
CA THR A 71 8.15 1.74 -2.14
C THR A 71 8.20 0.95 -0.84
N MET A 72 7.08 0.83 -0.12
CA MET A 72 7.09 0.25 1.22
C MET A 72 5.73 -0.32 1.63
N ASN A 73 5.70 -1.01 2.78
CA ASN A 73 4.51 -1.41 3.53
C ASN A 73 3.38 -2.00 2.69
N SER A 74 3.72 -2.90 1.77
CA SER A 74 2.77 -3.50 0.84
C SER A 74 1.83 -4.48 1.54
N GLY A 75 0.54 -4.41 1.22
CA GLY A 75 -0.37 -5.53 1.40
C GLY A 75 -0.08 -6.62 0.37
N ALA A 76 -0.25 -7.88 0.73
CA ALA A 76 0.08 -9.01 -0.15
C ALA A 76 -1.02 -10.07 -0.14
N ILE A 77 -1.38 -10.57 -1.32
CA ILE A 77 -2.27 -11.72 -1.48
C ILE A 77 -1.77 -12.62 -2.62
N LYS A 78 -2.18 -13.88 -2.59
CA LYS A 78 -2.11 -14.75 -3.76
C LYS A 78 -3.47 -14.70 -4.47
N TRP A 79 -3.49 -14.27 -5.72
CA TRP A 79 -4.71 -14.07 -6.47
C TRP A 79 -4.53 -14.46 -7.94
N ASN A 80 -5.48 -15.24 -8.48
CA ASN A 80 -5.43 -15.75 -9.86
C ASN A 80 -4.06 -16.38 -10.24
N GLY A 81 -3.48 -17.17 -9.33
CA GLY A 81 -2.22 -17.87 -9.55
C GLY A 81 -0.96 -17.02 -9.46
N LYS A 82 -1.08 -15.71 -9.21
CA LYS A 82 0.03 -14.77 -9.04
C LYS A 82 0.13 -14.27 -7.61
N TYR A 83 1.28 -13.76 -7.24
CA TYR A 83 1.51 -13.02 -6.01
C TYR A 83 1.35 -11.53 -6.28
N ILE A 84 0.44 -10.91 -5.58
CA ILE A 84 0.06 -9.51 -5.75
C ILE A 84 0.54 -8.71 -4.54
N LEU A 85 1.14 -7.58 -4.81
CA LEU A 85 1.45 -6.57 -3.81
C LEU A 85 0.66 -5.29 -4.12
N MET A 86 -0.06 -4.79 -3.12
CA MET A 86 -0.58 -3.43 -3.12
C MET A 86 0.47 -2.54 -2.46
N VAL A 87 1.26 -1.90 -3.28
CA VAL A 87 2.45 -1.18 -2.85
C VAL A 87 2.08 0.25 -2.47
N ARG A 88 2.51 0.69 -1.30
CA ARG A 88 2.61 2.10 -1.00
C ARG A 88 3.79 2.67 -1.78
N VAL A 89 3.52 3.58 -2.70
CA VAL A 89 4.55 4.36 -3.39
C VAL A 89 4.50 5.78 -2.84
N GLU A 90 5.65 6.28 -2.40
CA GLU A 90 5.78 7.64 -1.88
C GLU A 90 6.53 8.50 -2.89
N GLY A 91 5.94 9.64 -3.24
CA GLY A 91 6.57 10.66 -4.09
C GLY A 91 7.58 11.52 -3.31
N SER A 92 8.29 12.39 -4.02
CA SER A 92 9.25 13.34 -3.43
C SER A 92 8.57 14.39 -2.52
N ASP A 93 7.27 14.59 -2.67
CA ASP A 93 6.43 15.42 -1.82
C ASP A 93 5.99 14.74 -0.50
N ARG A 94 6.45 13.47 -0.28
CA ARG A 94 6.09 12.61 0.86
C ARG A 94 4.60 12.24 0.92
N LYS A 95 3.86 12.43 -0.16
CA LYS A 95 2.52 11.89 -0.32
C LYS A 95 2.59 10.51 -0.92
N SER A 96 1.65 9.67 -0.52
CA SER A 96 1.60 8.28 -0.93
C SER A 96 0.40 8.03 -1.84
N PHE A 97 0.58 7.06 -2.73
CA PHE A 97 -0.48 6.47 -3.53
C PHE A 97 -0.29 4.95 -3.57
N PHE A 98 -1.31 4.24 -4.04
CA PHE A 98 -1.24 2.79 -4.17
C PHE A 98 -0.96 2.38 -5.60
N ALA A 99 -0.17 1.31 -5.74
CA ALA A 99 0.12 0.71 -7.03
C ALA A 99 0.18 -0.82 -6.90
N VAL A 100 -0.35 -1.51 -7.90
CA VAL A 100 -0.29 -2.97 -7.94
C VAL A 100 1.02 -3.40 -8.57
N ALA A 101 1.70 -4.34 -7.93
CA ALA A 101 2.79 -5.10 -8.53
C ALA A 101 2.50 -6.60 -8.43
N GLU A 102 2.85 -7.36 -9.46
CA GLU A 102 2.62 -8.80 -9.51
C GLU A 102 3.89 -9.58 -9.78
N SER A 103 3.94 -10.81 -9.27
CA SER A 103 5.02 -11.77 -9.50
C SER A 103 4.45 -13.17 -9.72
N PRO A 104 5.07 -14.00 -10.59
CA PRO A 104 4.66 -15.38 -10.78
C PRO A 104 5.02 -16.30 -9.60
N ASN A 105 6.02 -15.93 -8.78
CA ASN A 105 6.57 -16.80 -7.74
C ASN A 105 6.66 -16.16 -6.33
N GLY A 106 6.39 -14.84 -6.22
CA GLY A 106 6.43 -14.12 -4.94
C GLY A 106 7.84 -13.83 -4.41
N VAL A 107 8.89 -14.13 -5.16
CA VAL A 107 10.30 -14.01 -4.76
C VAL A 107 11.04 -13.00 -5.62
N ASP A 108 10.84 -13.06 -6.92
CA ASP A 108 11.45 -12.16 -7.90
C ASP A 108 10.47 -11.87 -9.05
N ASN A 109 10.94 -11.15 -10.08
CA ASN A 109 10.13 -10.75 -11.24
C ASN A 109 8.83 -9.99 -10.86
N PHE A 110 8.88 -9.21 -9.82
CA PHE A 110 7.79 -8.30 -9.52
C PHE A 110 7.77 -7.16 -10.54
N ARG A 111 6.60 -6.92 -11.12
CA ARG A 111 6.36 -5.86 -12.10
C ARG A 111 5.15 -5.05 -11.68
N PHE A 112 5.30 -3.75 -11.66
CA PHE A 112 4.17 -2.84 -11.47
C PHE A 112 3.23 -2.91 -12.66
N TRP A 113 1.95 -2.76 -12.41
CA TRP A 113 1.00 -2.43 -13.47
C TRP A 113 1.27 -1.03 -14.01
N ASP A 114 0.78 -0.75 -15.22
CA ASP A 114 1.11 0.50 -15.92
C ASP A 114 0.62 1.76 -15.20
N TYR A 115 -0.48 1.65 -14.46
CA TYR A 115 -1.10 2.81 -13.81
C TYR A 115 -1.26 2.58 -12.31
N PRO A 116 -1.11 3.66 -11.50
CA PRO A 116 -1.48 3.63 -10.09
C PRO A 116 -2.95 3.26 -9.89
N VAL A 117 -3.29 2.82 -8.69
CA VAL A 117 -4.67 2.60 -8.28
C VAL A 117 -5.37 3.94 -8.14
N THR A 118 -6.45 4.12 -8.88
CA THR A 118 -7.35 5.26 -8.68
C THR A 118 -8.34 4.89 -7.58
N MET A 119 -8.15 5.47 -6.40
CA MET A 119 -9.11 5.32 -5.30
C MET A 119 -10.24 6.34 -5.48
N PRO A 120 -11.51 5.93 -5.39
CA PRO A 120 -12.62 6.89 -5.39
C PRO A 120 -12.46 7.93 -4.28
N ASP A 121 -12.89 9.14 -4.55
CA ASP A 121 -12.81 10.26 -3.61
C ASP A 121 -13.61 9.99 -2.34
N ASP A 122 -13.07 10.40 -1.21
CA ASP A 122 -13.77 10.44 0.06
C ASP A 122 -14.69 11.69 0.15
N LEU A 123 -15.77 11.57 0.92
CA LEU A 123 -16.62 12.74 1.26
C LEU A 123 -15.80 13.82 1.98
N VAL A 124 -14.83 13.41 2.80
CA VAL A 124 -13.84 14.29 3.42
C VAL A 124 -12.46 13.87 2.89
N PRO A 125 -11.81 14.69 2.06
CA PRO A 125 -10.54 14.35 1.47
C PRO A 125 -9.47 14.03 2.51
N ALA A 126 -8.74 12.95 2.29
CA ALA A 126 -7.56 12.61 3.08
C ALA A 126 -6.36 13.47 2.63
N THR A 127 -5.55 13.90 3.59
CA THR A 127 -4.28 14.58 3.30
C THR A 127 -3.21 13.60 2.85
N ASN A 128 -3.32 12.34 3.28
CA ASN A 128 -2.47 11.23 2.84
C ASN A 128 -3.20 9.89 3.04
N ILE A 129 -2.96 8.93 2.14
CA ILE A 129 -3.45 7.55 2.25
C ILE A 129 -2.27 6.60 2.13
N TYR A 130 -2.21 5.56 2.99
CA TYR A 130 -1.06 4.66 2.98
C TYR A 130 -1.33 3.32 3.65
N ASP A 131 -0.40 2.39 3.49
CA ASP A 131 -0.29 1.10 4.18
C ASP A 131 -1.53 0.20 4.01
N MET A 132 -2.02 0.05 2.77
CA MET A 132 -3.15 -0.83 2.49
C MET A 132 -2.80 -2.28 2.77
N ARG A 133 -3.62 -2.94 3.59
CA ARG A 133 -3.61 -4.38 3.83
C ARG A 133 -4.67 -5.02 2.97
N LEU A 134 -4.26 -6.02 2.16
CA LEU A 134 -5.18 -6.76 1.30
C LEU A 134 -5.65 -8.03 1.96
N THR A 135 -6.94 -8.33 1.81
CA THR A 135 -7.53 -9.60 2.21
C THR A 135 -8.47 -10.11 1.12
N ALA A 136 -8.18 -11.27 0.55
CA ALA A 136 -9.14 -12.01 -0.24
C ALA A 136 -10.08 -12.72 0.75
N HIS A 137 -11.32 -12.27 0.85
CA HIS A 137 -12.28 -12.73 1.83
C HIS A 137 -13.20 -13.79 1.24
N GLU A 138 -13.69 -14.70 2.07
CA GLU A 138 -14.55 -15.84 1.64
C GLU A 138 -15.88 -15.40 1.03
N ASP A 139 -16.36 -14.17 1.27
CA ASP A 139 -17.52 -13.59 0.58
C ASP A 139 -17.26 -13.27 -0.89
N GLY A 140 -16.03 -13.53 -1.35
CA GLY A 140 -15.60 -13.37 -2.73
C GLY A 140 -15.19 -11.95 -3.11
N TRP A 141 -15.03 -11.02 -2.16
CA TRP A 141 -14.40 -9.72 -2.38
C TRP A 141 -12.92 -9.73 -1.98
N VAL A 142 -12.16 -8.88 -2.61
CA VAL A 142 -10.85 -8.46 -2.09
C VAL A 142 -11.03 -7.13 -1.40
N TYR A 143 -10.72 -7.08 -0.12
CA TYR A 143 -10.77 -5.87 0.69
C TYR A 143 -9.38 -5.27 0.81
N GLY A 144 -9.33 -3.94 0.76
CA GLY A 144 -8.18 -3.14 1.12
C GLY A 144 -8.53 -2.28 2.32
N ILE A 145 -7.84 -2.48 3.45
CA ILE A 145 -7.96 -1.58 4.60
C ILE A 145 -6.66 -0.78 4.71
N PHE A 146 -6.77 0.53 4.77
CA PHE A 146 -5.62 1.43 4.72
C PHE A 146 -5.79 2.60 5.68
N CYS A 147 -4.69 3.26 6.00
CA CYS A 147 -4.73 4.48 6.79
C CYS A 147 -5.12 5.66 5.90
N ALA A 148 -6.12 6.41 6.33
CA ALA A 148 -6.46 7.73 5.79
C ALA A 148 -6.17 8.78 6.87
N GLU A 149 -5.22 9.66 6.60
CA GLU A 149 -4.90 10.79 7.46
C GLU A 149 -5.64 12.04 6.99
N ARG A 150 -6.15 12.79 7.96
CA ARG A 150 -6.79 14.09 7.74
C ARG A 150 -6.22 15.09 8.72
N HIS A 151 -6.23 16.35 8.34
CA HIS A 151 -5.84 17.41 9.27
C HIS A 151 -6.69 17.32 10.54
N ASP A 152 -6.02 17.43 11.71
CA ASP A 152 -6.74 17.46 13.00
C ASP A 152 -7.58 18.76 13.11
N PRO A 153 -8.91 18.69 13.18
CA PRO A 153 -9.75 19.87 13.31
C PRO A 153 -9.52 20.64 14.62
N ASN A 154 -8.88 20.01 15.61
CA ASN A 154 -8.55 20.61 16.89
C ASN A 154 -7.11 21.12 16.95
N ALA A 155 -6.37 21.06 15.83
CA ALA A 155 -5.00 21.58 15.76
C ALA A 155 -4.94 23.08 16.06
N ALA A 156 -3.84 23.52 16.66
CA ALA A 156 -3.61 24.95 16.88
C ALA A 156 -3.60 25.72 15.57
N PRO A 157 -4.05 26.98 15.55
CA PRO A 157 -4.00 27.80 14.33
C PRO A 157 -2.59 27.85 13.74
N GLY A 158 -2.45 27.48 12.46
CA GLY A 158 -1.17 27.43 11.74
C GLY A 158 -0.38 26.11 11.92
N ASP A 159 -0.84 25.17 12.72
CA ASP A 159 -0.26 23.81 12.76
C ASP A 159 -0.79 23.00 11.58
N LEU A 160 0.11 22.74 10.61
CA LEU A 160 -0.17 21.90 9.44
C LEU A 160 0.30 20.44 9.62
N SER A 161 0.88 20.12 10.78
CA SER A 161 1.49 18.82 11.05
C SER A 161 0.56 17.85 11.80
N SER A 162 -0.35 18.37 12.60
CA SER A 162 -1.30 17.57 13.37
C SER A 162 -2.31 16.88 12.45
N ALA A 163 -2.43 15.57 12.60
CA ALA A 163 -3.33 14.75 11.81
C ALA A 163 -4.03 13.69 12.67
N THR A 164 -5.26 13.39 12.29
CA THR A 164 -6.01 12.23 12.78
C THR A 164 -5.96 11.11 11.76
N ALA A 165 -5.95 9.87 12.22
CA ALA A 165 -5.89 8.68 11.36
C ALA A 165 -7.12 7.80 11.56
N THR A 166 -7.72 7.39 10.45
CA THR A 166 -8.82 6.42 10.42
C THR A 166 -8.45 5.20 9.57
N ALA A 167 -9.03 4.05 9.87
CA ALA A 167 -8.96 2.89 9.00
C ALA A 167 -10.01 3.03 7.88
N ALA A 168 -9.54 3.34 6.71
CA ALA A 168 -10.35 3.46 5.50
C ALA A 168 -10.53 2.09 4.86
N ILE A 169 -11.72 1.81 4.31
CA ILE A 169 -12.07 0.51 3.72
C ILE A 169 -12.43 0.70 2.25
N ALA A 170 -11.87 -0.13 1.40
CA ALA A 170 -12.30 -0.26 0.01
C ALA A 170 -12.36 -1.74 -0.38
N ARG A 171 -13.14 -2.07 -1.42
CA ARG A 171 -13.22 -3.44 -1.94
C ARG A 171 -13.19 -3.47 -3.46
N THR A 172 -12.82 -4.61 -4.00
CA THR A 172 -12.70 -4.82 -5.44
C THR A 172 -12.94 -6.29 -5.81
N LYS A 173 -13.22 -6.54 -7.10
CA LYS A 173 -13.27 -7.88 -7.69
C LYS A 173 -12.11 -8.12 -8.67
N ASP A 174 -11.37 -7.08 -9.05
CA ASP A 174 -10.39 -7.13 -10.12
C ASP A 174 -9.09 -6.37 -9.84
N LEU A 175 -8.95 -5.79 -8.65
CA LEU A 175 -7.84 -4.93 -8.20
C LEU A 175 -7.65 -3.64 -9.02
N LYS A 176 -8.53 -3.36 -9.97
CA LYS A 176 -8.52 -2.16 -10.82
C LYS A 176 -9.64 -1.19 -10.45
N ASN A 177 -10.86 -1.74 -10.34
CA ASN A 177 -12.04 -0.98 -10.00
C ASN A 177 -12.32 -1.13 -8.51
N TRP A 178 -12.19 -0.05 -7.77
CA TRP A 178 -12.37 -0.03 -6.32
C TRP A 178 -13.66 0.66 -5.94
N GLU A 179 -14.38 0.07 -5.02
CA GLU A 179 -15.52 0.67 -4.34
C GLU A 179 -15.06 1.13 -2.96
N ARG A 180 -15.17 2.43 -2.69
CA ARG A 180 -14.85 3.00 -1.40
C ARG A 180 -16.04 2.83 -0.46
N LEU A 181 -15.82 2.16 0.67
CA LEU A 181 -16.79 2.00 1.74
C LEU A 181 -16.56 3.09 2.81
N PRO A 182 -17.54 3.36 3.70
CA PRO A 182 -17.33 4.24 4.84
C PRO A 182 -16.14 3.79 5.68
N ASP A 183 -15.45 4.75 6.30
CA ASP A 183 -14.37 4.46 7.23
C ASP A 183 -14.86 3.62 8.41
N LEU A 184 -13.98 2.76 8.93
CA LEU A 184 -14.24 2.00 10.15
C LEU A 184 -14.48 2.96 11.33
N LYS A 185 -15.65 2.89 11.93
CA LYS A 185 -15.97 3.65 13.13
C LYS A 185 -15.37 2.96 14.34
N THR A 186 -14.58 3.69 15.11
CA THR A 186 -13.89 3.22 16.32
C THR A 186 -13.86 4.30 17.38
N LYS A 187 -13.63 3.91 18.62
CA LYS A 187 -13.48 4.87 19.75
C LYS A 187 -12.14 5.59 19.71
N SER A 188 -11.08 4.93 19.25
CA SER A 188 -9.74 5.46 19.15
C SER A 188 -9.27 5.53 17.69
N GLN A 189 -8.22 6.28 17.41
CA GLN A 189 -7.59 6.25 16.08
C GLN A 189 -7.08 4.85 15.76
N GLN A 190 -7.14 4.49 14.49
CA GLN A 190 -6.74 3.17 14.01
C GLN A 190 -5.75 3.29 12.85
N ARG A 191 -4.67 2.54 12.94
CA ARG A 191 -3.72 2.32 11.85
C ARG A 191 -3.46 0.84 11.67
N ASN A 192 -3.15 0.42 10.43
CA ASN A 192 -2.77 -0.99 10.14
C ASN A 192 -3.83 -2.03 10.53
N VAL A 193 -5.11 -1.71 10.40
CA VAL A 193 -6.19 -2.68 10.59
C VAL A 193 -6.13 -3.74 9.50
N VAL A 194 -6.36 -5.00 9.87
CA VAL A 194 -6.35 -6.14 8.95
C VAL A 194 -7.67 -6.90 9.09
N LEU A 195 -8.31 -7.19 7.96
CA LEU A 195 -9.48 -8.06 7.92
C LEU A 195 -9.04 -9.53 7.93
N HIS A 196 -9.65 -10.35 8.78
CA HIS A 196 -9.51 -11.80 8.72
C HIS A 196 -10.13 -12.33 7.42
N PRO A 197 -9.54 -13.33 6.75
CA PRO A 197 -10.04 -13.80 5.45
C PRO A 197 -11.37 -14.54 5.48
N GLU A 198 -11.81 -15.00 6.64
CA GLU A 198 -13.00 -15.81 6.85
C GLU A 198 -13.92 -15.14 7.88
N PHE A 199 -15.23 -15.50 7.82
CA PHE A 199 -16.15 -15.12 8.88
C PHE A 199 -15.81 -15.88 10.18
N VAL A 200 -15.91 -15.19 11.28
CA VAL A 200 -15.80 -15.78 12.62
C VAL A 200 -17.14 -15.64 13.33
N ASN A 201 -17.76 -16.76 13.65
CA ASN A 201 -19.13 -16.80 14.20
C ASN A 201 -20.15 -16.05 13.32
N GLY A 202 -19.99 -16.12 11.99
CA GLY A 202 -20.87 -15.46 11.02
C GLY A 202 -20.67 -13.94 10.90
N LYS A 203 -19.58 -13.39 11.45
CA LYS A 203 -19.25 -11.96 11.44
C LYS A 203 -17.90 -11.72 10.77
N TYR A 204 -17.72 -10.51 10.24
CA TYR A 204 -16.39 -10.05 9.83
C TYR A 204 -15.52 -9.84 11.07
N ALA A 205 -14.28 -10.33 11.00
CA ALA A 205 -13.34 -10.24 12.11
C ALA A 205 -12.16 -9.35 11.73
N LEU A 206 -11.76 -8.48 12.64
CA LEU A 206 -10.73 -7.48 12.43
C LEU A 206 -9.62 -7.61 13.46
N TYR A 207 -8.38 -7.59 13.00
CA TYR A 207 -7.24 -7.24 13.83
C TYR A 207 -7.10 -5.73 13.78
N THR A 208 -7.27 -5.10 14.92
CA THR A 208 -7.21 -3.65 15.07
C THR A 208 -5.92 -3.22 15.74
N ARG A 209 -5.60 -1.95 15.66
CA ARG A 209 -4.47 -1.36 16.37
C ARG A 209 -4.88 0.01 16.92
N PRO A 210 -5.58 0.00 18.06
CA PRO A 210 -6.01 1.24 18.71
C PRO A 210 -4.79 2.07 19.10
N GLN A 211 -4.81 3.36 18.75
CA GLN A 211 -3.68 4.24 19.00
C GLN A 211 -4.15 5.69 19.08
N ASP A 212 -4.20 6.21 20.30
CA ASP A 212 -4.43 7.62 20.56
C ASP A 212 -3.09 8.31 20.80
N GLY A 213 -2.71 9.19 19.88
CA GLY A 213 -1.43 9.88 19.90
C GLY A 213 -0.35 9.24 19.02
N PHE A 214 0.83 9.84 19.03
CA PHE A 214 2.00 9.33 18.31
C PHE A 214 2.50 8.05 18.99
N ILE A 215 3.18 7.17 18.24
CA ILE A 215 3.66 5.88 18.77
C ILE A 215 4.44 6.11 20.06
N ASP A 216 3.80 5.82 21.18
CA ASP A 216 4.47 5.65 22.44
C ASP A 216 4.83 4.16 22.57
N ALA A 217 6.07 3.84 22.33
CA ALA A 217 6.58 2.47 22.32
C ALA A 217 6.54 1.80 23.73
N GLY A 218 6.14 2.53 24.76
CA GLY A 218 6.14 2.06 26.14
C GLY A 218 4.78 1.90 26.81
N SER A 219 3.70 2.49 26.30
CA SER A 219 2.41 2.57 27.01
C SER A 219 1.26 1.79 26.37
N GLY A 220 1.57 0.78 25.55
CA GLY A 220 0.61 -0.25 25.22
C GLY A 220 -0.48 0.15 24.24
N GLY A 221 -0.21 0.17 22.99
CA GLY A 221 -1.16 -0.17 21.96
C GLY A 221 -0.94 -1.64 21.60
N GLY A 222 -1.77 -2.53 22.06
CA GLY A 222 -1.76 -3.93 21.68
C GLY A 222 -2.39 -4.12 20.30
N ILE A 223 -2.39 -5.37 19.82
CA ILE A 223 -3.27 -5.78 18.74
C ILE A 223 -4.64 -6.01 19.36
N GLY A 224 -5.67 -5.39 18.78
CA GLY A 224 -7.05 -5.62 19.17
C GLY A 224 -7.70 -6.66 18.25
N TRP A 225 -8.73 -7.29 18.78
CA TRP A 225 -9.62 -8.18 18.06
C TRP A 225 -11.04 -7.67 18.17
N ALA A 226 -11.73 -7.54 17.06
CA ALA A 226 -13.10 -7.07 17.00
C ALA A 226 -13.92 -7.85 15.96
N LEU A 227 -15.22 -8.03 16.27
CA LEU A 227 -16.20 -8.60 15.35
C LEU A 227 -17.20 -7.53 14.94
N ILE A 228 -17.51 -7.45 13.65
CA ILE A 228 -18.50 -6.53 13.09
C ILE A 228 -19.52 -7.28 12.25
N ASP A 229 -20.77 -6.83 12.27
CA ASP A 229 -21.87 -7.49 11.56
C ASP A 229 -21.89 -7.14 10.06
N ASP A 230 -21.50 -5.91 9.71
CA ASP A 230 -21.57 -5.38 8.35
C ASP A 230 -20.32 -4.57 8.01
N ILE A 231 -19.58 -5.03 7.01
CA ILE A 231 -18.36 -4.35 6.53
C ILE A 231 -18.68 -3.08 5.73
N THR A 232 -19.90 -2.94 5.20
CA THR A 232 -20.32 -1.76 4.44
C THR A 232 -20.72 -0.60 5.34
N HIS A 233 -20.94 -0.87 6.63
CA HIS A 233 -21.21 0.11 7.68
C HIS A 233 -20.40 -0.26 8.93
N ALA A 234 -19.12 -0.48 8.74
CA ALA A 234 -18.22 -1.04 9.73
C ALA A 234 -18.11 -0.20 11.01
N GLU A 235 -18.47 -0.80 12.15
CA GLU A 235 -18.38 -0.17 13.47
C GLU A 235 -17.86 -1.17 14.51
N VAL A 236 -16.76 -0.82 15.15
CA VAL A 236 -16.21 -1.58 16.29
C VAL A 236 -16.85 -1.09 17.56
N LYS A 237 -17.82 -1.85 18.07
CA LYS A 237 -18.51 -1.56 19.35
C LYS A 237 -17.67 -2.02 20.54
N GLU A 238 -17.05 -3.19 20.40
CA GLU A 238 -16.21 -3.82 21.40
C GLU A 238 -14.90 -4.31 20.77
N GLU A 239 -13.81 -4.09 21.45
CA GLU A 239 -12.46 -4.44 21.05
C GLU A 239 -11.74 -5.07 22.23
N THR A 240 -11.15 -6.24 22.02
CA THR A 240 -10.36 -6.95 23.03
C THR A 240 -8.90 -6.92 22.62
N ILE A 241 -8.02 -6.45 23.50
CA ILE A 241 -6.57 -6.52 23.27
C ILE A 241 -6.10 -7.95 23.51
N ILE A 242 -5.32 -8.50 22.58
CA ILE A 242 -4.83 -9.89 22.54
C ILE A 242 -3.31 -9.95 22.55
#